data_6aa3dd9e02ee0fb8a531f37dd2fad608
#
_entry.id   6aa3dd9e02ee0fb8a531f37dd2fad608
#
_cell.length_a   1.000
_cell.length_b   1.000
_cell.length_c   1.000
_cell.angle_alpha   90.00
_cell.angle_beta   90.00
_cell.angle_gamma   90.00
#
_symmetry.space_group_name_H-M   'P 1'
#
loop_
_entity.id
_entity.type
_entity.pdbx_description
1 polymer ?
#
loop_
_entity_poly.entity_id
_entity_poly.type
_entity_poly.pdbx_seq_one_letter_code
_entity_poly.pdbx_strand_id
1 'polypeptide(L)'
;MKYHVQNGKPGFNYTCDRGIDRFIELSTYHLQLKDRDVLSELMILYCQGKRSASYVSWIKRINSTLYATFEYICIDCLPTNATEWRELVKQAYAKTLVSSNNKALSTRVDEWNKNLKPFLVFLKDRDVIPPHVIIPRMKKTGELTKKSSFKAVLIGEKKATEVKVDDTINNVLVPISLSRSDVEYLDEIQFDLKRSRNALHDCLLKYWQAIKLHYDFAQSLMEEFPKKHPQLLARYINSDLYDFSYDRNDLGKDGKPKPPRRRHIANPTSLFGSMLFMYVVGSECNGIFKLQDLPKAKLPSSLSDRAFTSDAVRCLPKLGFESTDNIDISHRFDWCFGYIRNADIGCLIALLMMLNPKFTYISLLQAKVKYTDNKPLLELDDLGMSFSITKARASDMKKENLDDVSLEIIEFLHEIRKKHLHLIKNKKQENFLFLAYSRKSKGLVNPDSCKVDKIITGSESKRSIELGHKQIHLSSHFPSLLGIGLGPGAINHSKIRASEGVLEWFRTGSIASASRILGNTQKVALKYYIPEPLIAQYNTRLVRRFQNLLIVAATFKEGYCVVVR
;
A
#
# COMPACT_ATOMS: atom_id res chain seq x y z
N MET A 1 -11.79 23.11 -6.46
CA MET A 1 -12.92 22.47 -5.75
C MET A 1 -14.16 23.30 -5.99
N LYS A 2 -15.31 22.70 -6.29
CA LYS A 2 -16.58 23.41 -6.51
C LYS A 2 -17.70 22.65 -5.78
N TYR A 3 -18.63 23.38 -5.17
CA TYR A 3 -19.86 22.80 -4.63
C TYR A 3 -20.77 22.37 -5.77
N HIS A 4 -21.37 21.19 -5.64
CA HIS A 4 -22.22 20.61 -6.69
C HIS A 4 -23.19 19.61 -6.07
N VAL A 5 -24.37 19.50 -6.66
CA VAL A 5 -25.36 18.47 -6.30
C VAL A 5 -25.30 17.37 -7.36
N GLN A 6 -24.87 16.17 -6.99
CA GLN A 6 -24.78 15.01 -7.87
C GLN A 6 -25.75 13.92 -7.43
N ASN A 7 -26.66 13.51 -8.31
CA ASN A 7 -27.72 12.53 -7.99
C ASN A 7 -28.54 12.88 -6.74
N GLY A 8 -28.89 14.17 -6.59
CA GLY A 8 -29.64 14.67 -5.45
C GLY A 8 -28.85 14.82 -4.14
N LYS A 9 -27.55 14.50 -4.16
CA LYS A 9 -26.69 14.58 -2.98
C LYS A 9 -25.75 15.78 -3.08
N PRO A 10 -25.72 16.66 -2.07
CA PRO A 10 -24.81 17.78 -2.04
C PRO A 10 -23.37 17.32 -1.78
N GLY A 11 -22.41 18.01 -2.37
CA GLY A 11 -21.02 17.67 -2.16
C GLY A 11 -20.03 18.56 -2.93
N PHE A 12 -18.78 18.15 -2.95
CA PHE A 12 -17.69 18.86 -3.61
C PHE A 12 -17.05 18.02 -4.70
N ASN A 13 -16.97 18.56 -5.90
CA ASN A 13 -16.10 18.06 -6.95
C ASN A 13 -14.69 18.61 -6.78
N TYR A 14 -13.70 17.75 -6.83
CA TYR A 14 -12.28 18.13 -6.82
C TYR A 14 -11.44 17.17 -7.63
N THR A 15 -10.36 17.66 -8.20
CA THR A 15 -9.35 16.83 -8.84
C THR A 15 -8.29 16.46 -7.81
N CYS A 16 -8.07 15.16 -7.58
CA CYS A 16 -7.03 14.71 -6.65
C CYS A 16 -5.63 14.90 -7.25
N ASP A 17 -4.57 14.77 -6.43
CA ASP A 17 -3.16 14.93 -6.85
C ASP A 17 -2.76 14.00 -8.00
N ARG A 18 -3.55 12.97 -8.29
CA ARG A 18 -3.39 12.02 -9.40
C ARG A 18 -4.18 12.41 -10.67
N GLY A 19 -4.75 13.58 -10.73
CA GLY A 19 -5.55 14.04 -11.88
C GLY A 19 -6.91 13.35 -12.03
N ILE A 20 -7.41 12.65 -11.00
CA ILE A 20 -8.73 12.00 -11.02
C ILE A 20 -9.75 12.92 -10.39
N ASP A 21 -10.86 13.15 -11.10
CA ASP A 21 -11.99 13.88 -10.53
C ASP A 21 -12.76 13.00 -9.56
N ARG A 22 -13.04 13.54 -8.40
CA ARG A 22 -13.72 12.85 -7.30
C ARG A 22 -14.81 13.73 -6.71
N PHE A 23 -15.83 13.07 -6.16
CA PHE A 23 -16.92 13.71 -5.44
C PHE A 23 -16.84 13.36 -3.95
N ILE A 24 -16.96 14.36 -3.08
CA ILE A 24 -17.08 14.20 -1.64
C ILE A 24 -18.54 14.50 -1.29
N GLU A 25 -19.31 13.47 -0.98
CA GLU A 25 -20.68 13.61 -0.49
C GLU A 25 -20.66 14.26 0.90
N LEU A 26 -21.54 15.23 1.12
CA LEU A 26 -21.79 15.88 2.39
C LEU A 26 -23.09 15.36 2.99
N SER A 27 -23.15 15.26 4.32
CA SER A 27 -24.42 15.08 5.01
C SER A 27 -25.26 16.34 4.84
N THR A 28 -26.56 16.18 4.64
CA THR A 28 -27.49 17.31 4.61
C THR A 28 -27.69 17.85 6.02
N TYR A 29 -27.41 19.13 6.19
CA TYR A 29 -27.73 19.81 7.44
C TYR A 29 -29.21 20.27 7.41
N HIS A 30 -29.80 20.36 8.59
CA HIS A 30 -31.11 21.02 8.74
C HIS A 30 -31.03 22.54 8.61
N LEU A 31 -29.82 23.05 8.31
CA LEU A 31 -29.59 24.49 8.09
C LEU A 31 -30.36 24.99 6.86
N GLN A 32 -30.81 26.25 6.93
CA GLN A 32 -31.35 26.98 5.79
C GLN A 32 -30.37 27.01 4.62
N LEU A 33 -30.88 27.02 3.40
CA LEU A 33 -30.07 26.96 2.18
C LEU A 33 -28.94 27.97 2.16
N LYS A 34 -29.21 29.22 2.53
CA LYS A 34 -28.25 30.32 2.58
C LYS A 34 -27.05 30.00 3.49
N ASP A 35 -27.29 29.52 4.69
CA ASP A 35 -26.26 29.22 5.68
C ASP A 35 -25.47 27.97 5.31
N ARG A 36 -26.11 27.00 4.65
CA ARG A 36 -25.46 25.83 4.10
C ARG A 36 -24.50 26.19 2.97
N ASP A 37 -24.88 27.11 2.10
CA ASP A 37 -24.03 27.58 1.02
C ASP A 37 -22.83 28.34 1.57
N VAL A 38 -23.02 29.25 2.54
CA VAL A 38 -21.95 29.96 3.24
C VAL A 38 -20.96 28.99 3.90
N LEU A 39 -21.47 27.97 4.63
CA LEU A 39 -20.61 27.00 5.28
C LEU A 39 -19.84 26.16 4.25
N SER A 40 -20.45 25.83 3.12
CA SER A 40 -19.82 25.09 2.03
C SER A 40 -18.71 25.90 1.37
N GLU A 41 -18.91 27.17 1.13
CA GLU A 41 -17.89 28.07 0.61
C GLU A 41 -16.71 28.22 1.57
N LEU A 42 -16.98 28.37 2.87
CA LEU A 42 -15.94 28.43 3.91
C LEU A 42 -15.14 27.13 4.00
N MET A 43 -15.75 25.97 3.82
CA MET A 43 -15.04 24.69 3.73
C MET A 43 -14.14 24.61 2.50
N ILE A 44 -14.58 25.13 1.36
CA ILE A 44 -13.77 25.20 0.14
C ILE A 44 -12.56 26.11 0.37
N LEU A 45 -12.78 27.29 0.92
CA LEU A 45 -11.72 28.25 1.25
C LEU A 45 -10.72 27.65 2.25
N TYR A 46 -11.18 26.94 3.26
CA TYR A 46 -10.34 26.25 4.23
C TYR A 46 -9.44 25.19 3.57
N CYS A 47 -9.88 24.57 2.49
CA CYS A 47 -9.12 23.58 1.76
C CYS A 47 -8.15 24.19 0.73
N GLN A 48 -8.29 25.48 0.38
CA GLN A 48 -7.39 26.13 -0.56
C GLN A 48 -5.95 26.12 -0.04
N GLY A 49 -5.00 25.84 -0.93
CA GLY A 49 -3.58 25.70 -0.59
C GLY A 49 -3.19 24.42 0.17
N LYS A 50 -4.16 23.58 0.52
CA LYS A 50 -3.90 22.29 1.14
C LYS A 50 -3.92 21.18 0.09
N ARG A 51 -3.39 20.00 0.46
CA ARG A 51 -3.33 18.85 -0.47
C ARG A 51 -4.68 18.21 -0.66
N SER A 52 -4.98 17.86 -1.90
CA SER A 52 -6.23 17.17 -2.27
C SER A 52 -6.41 15.82 -1.55
N ALA A 53 -5.34 15.09 -1.28
CA ALA A 53 -5.39 13.84 -0.50
C ALA A 53 -5.95 14.03 0.92
N SER A 54 -5.82 15.23 1.48
CA SER A 54 -6.34 15.57 2.82
C SER A 54 -7.80 16.04 2.79
N TYR A 55 -8.32 16.49 1.65
CA TYR A 55 -9.68 17.06 1.55
C TYR A 55 -10.75 16.11 2.04
N VAL A 56 -10.75 14.87 1.54
CA VAL A 56 -11.75 13.86 1.92
C VAL A 56 -11.77 13.63 3.42
N SER A 57 -10.58 13.49 4.02
CA SER A 57 -10.46 13.23 5.46
C SER A 57 -10.94 14.43 6.29
N TRP A 58 -10.54 15.62 5.94
CA TRP A 58 -10.92 16.83 6.69
C TRP A 58 -12.38 17.17 6.52
N ILE A 59 -12.87 17.26 5.28
CA ILE A 59 -14.26 17.65 5.00
C ILE A 59 -15.21 16.62 5.61
N LYS A 60 -14.99 15.32 5.43
CA LYS A 60 -15.87 14.31 6.03
C LYS A 60 -15.88 14.36 7.55
N ARG A 61 -14.73 14.55 8.20
CA ARG A 61 -14.66 14.61 9.66
C ARG A 61 -15.25 15.90 10.23
N ILE A 62 -14.94 17.05 9.63
CA ILE A 62 -15.53 18.34 10.01
C ILE A 62 -17.04 18.26 9.81
N ASN A 63 -17.48 17.81 8.62
CA ASN A 63 -18.88 17.72 8.27
C ASN A 63 -19.66 16.79 9.21
N SER A 64 -19.14 15.58 9.51
CA SER A 64 -19.83 14.63 10.39
C SER A 64 -19.97 15.15 11.82
N THR A 65 -18.96 15.87 12.33
CA THR A 65 -19.00 16.43 13.68
C THR A 65 -19.94 17.63 13.75
N LEU A 66 -19.92 18.51 12.76
CA LEU A 66 -20.83 19.64 12.67
C LEU A 66 -22.27 19.17 12.49
N TYR A 67 -22.52 18.20 11.59
CA TYR A 67 -23.85 17.63 11.41
C TYR A 67 -24.41 17.09 12.72
N ALA A 68 -23.67 16.23 13.42
CA ALA A 68 -24.10 15.67 14.70
C ALA A 68 -24.33 16.75 15.78
N THR A 69 -23.61 17.88 15.69
CA THR A 69 -23.76 19.00 16.62
C THR A 69 -25.01 19.81 16.29
N PHE A 70 -25.22 20.18 15.03
CA PHE A 70 -26.41 20.92 14.59
C PHE A 70 -27.70 20.13 14.83
N GLU A 71 -27.68 18.81 14.56
CA GLU A 71 -28.81 17.91 14.83
C GLU A 71 -29.14 17.85 16.33
N TYR A 72 -28.11 17.79 17.19
CA TYR A 72 -28.29 17.72 18.65
C TYR A 72 -28.83 19.02 19.25
N ILE A 73 -28.42 20.18 18.72
CA ILE A 73 -28.83 21.51 19.24
C ILE A 73 -30.13 21.98 18.58
N CYS A 74 -30.61 21.26 17.55
CA CYS A 74 -31.76 21.63 16.73
C CYS A 74 -31.66 23.04 16.10
N ILE A 75 -30.48 23.42 15.66
CA ILE A 75 -30.23 24.71 15.00
C ILE A 75 -30.48 24.58 13.50
N ASP A 76 -31.26 25.49 12.94
CA ASP A 76 -31.60 25.59 11.51
C ASP A 76 -30.88 26.76 10.80
N CYS A 77 -30.15 27.60 11.54
CA CYS A 77 -29.34 28.71 11.02
C CYS A 77 -27.97 28.75 11.68
N LEU A 78 -27.00 29.38 11.01
CA LEU A 78 -25.69 29.64 11.61
C LEU A 78 -25.80 30.65 12.75
N PRO A 79 -25.04 30.48 13.86
CA PRO A 79 -25.03 31.45 14.96
C PRO A 79 -24.67 32.86 14.48
N THR A 80 -25.39 33.85 14.96
CA THR A 80 -25.19 35.25 14.58
C THR A 80 -24.45 36.07 15.66
N ASN A 81 -24.46 35.57 16.90
CA ASN A 81 -23.85 36.27 18.03
C ASN A 81 -22.88 35.37 18.81
N ALA A 82 -22.10 35.99 19.69
CA ALA A 82 -21.07 35.34 20.45
C ALA A 82 -21.58 34.29 21.45
N THR A 83 -22.78 34.43 21.97
CA THR A 83 -23.37 33.52 22.94
C THR A 83 -23.76 32.21 22.25
N GLU A 84 -24.38 32.30 21.11
CA GLU A 84 -24.74 31.15 20.27
C GLU A 84 -23.50 30.41 19.79
N TRP A 85 -22.46 31.13 19.33
CA TRP A 85 -21.19 30.50 18.95
C TRP A 85 -20.49 29.79 20.11
N ARG A 86 -20.53 30.39 21.35
CA ARG A 86 -19.97 29.72 22.52
C ARG A 86 -20.70 28.41 22.82
N GLU A 87 -22.00 28.40 22.73
CA GLU A 87 -22.79 27.21 22.97
C GLU A 87 -22.54 26.16 21.88
N LEU A 88 -22.51 26.53 20.59
CA LEU A 88 -22.15 25.64 19.50
C LEU A 88 -20.79 24.98 19.70
N VAL A 89 -19.76 25.79 20.02
CA VAL A 89 -18.39 25.28 20.26
C VAL A 89 -18.36 24.34 21.46
N LYS A 90 -19.07 24.66 22.55
CA LYS A 90 -19.17 23.83 23.76
C LYS A 90 -19.83 22.49 23.46
N GLN A 91 -20.93 22.50 22.73
CA GLN A 91 -21.67 21.29 22.35
C GLN A 91 -20.87 20.43 21.35
N ALA A 92 -20.23 21.03 20.36
CA ALA A 92 -19.33 20.33 19.45
C ALA A 92 -18.16 19.67 20.19
N TYR A 93 -17.60 20.35 21.19
CA TYR A 93 -16.55 19.80 22.05
C TYR A 93 -17.07 18.62 22.88
N ALA A 94 -18.20 18.80 23.56
CA ALA A 94 -18.82 17.75 24.36
C ALA A 94 -19.21 16.52 23.51
N LYS A 95 -19.82 16.74 22.35
CA LYS A 95 -20.22 15.68 21.42
C LYS A 95 -19.03 14.89 20.89
N THR A 96 -17.91 15.56 20.59
CA THR A 96 -16.68 14.87 20.17
C THR A 96 -16.11 13.99 21.28
N LEU A 97 -16.23 14.39 22.55
CA LEU A 97 -15.80 13.58 23.70
C LEU A 97 -16.71 12.38 23.99
N VAL A 98 -18.02 12.56 23.87
CA VAL A 98 -19.05 11.57 24.27
C VAL A 98 -19.47 10.66 23.11
N SER A 99 -18.99 10.90 21.87
CA SER A 99 -19.40 10.16 20.69
C SER A 99 -19.43 8.64 20.95
N SER A 100 -20.61 8.04 20.78
CA SER A 100 -20.92 6.62 20.99
C SER A 100 -20.24 5.67 19.97
N ASN A 101 -19.51 6.20 19.01
CA ASN A 101 -18.75 5.41 18.06
C ASN A 101 -17.56 4.80 18.79
N ASN A 102 -17.44 3.51 18.86
CA ASN A 102 -16.39 2.67 19.49
C ASN A 102 -14.92 3.13 19.26
N LYS A 103 -14.68 4.42 19.13
CA LYS A 103 -13.37 5.04 18.94
C LYS A 103 -12.71 5.32 20.28
N ALA A 104 -11.43 4.97 20.39
CA ALA A 104 -10.62 5.31 21.55
C ALA A 104 -10.63 6.82 21.83
N LEU A 105 -10.56 7.22 23.12
CA LEU A 105 -10.54 8.62 23.54
C LEU A 105 -9.42 9.43 22.86
N SER A 106 -8.23 8.82 22.69
CA SER A 106 -7.10 9.43 21.97
C SER A 106 -7.44 9.80 20.52
N THR A 107 -8.22 8.95 19.83
CA THR A 107 -8.67 9.22 18.47
C THR A 107 -9.66 10.39 18.44
N ARG A 108 -10.58 10.48 19.41
CA ARG A 108 -11.55 11.58 19.52
C ARG A 108 -10.85 12.92 19.81
N VAL A 109 -9.86 12.91 20.71
CA VAL A 109 -9.00 14.09 20.99
C VAL A 109 -8.26 14.55 19.74
N ASP A 110 -7.72 13.61 18.96
CA ASP A 110 -7.03 13.93 17.69
C ASP A 110 -8.02 14.42 16.62
N GLU A 111 -9.24 13.91 16.57
CA GLU A 111 -10.30 14.40 15.65
C GLU A 111 -10.65 15.86 15.95
N TRP A 112 -10.82 16.22 17.20
CA TRP A 112 -11.02 17.63 17.58
C TRP A 112 -9.82 18.50 17.24
N ASN A 113 -8.66 18.15 17.78
CA ASN A 113 -7.46 19.01 17.68
C ASN A 113 -6.91 19.16 16.26
N LYS A 114 -7.07 18.14 15.41
CA LYS A 114 -6.50 18.11 14.06
C LYS A 114 -7.50 18.50 12.95
N ASN A 115 -8.81 18.38 13.22
CA ASN A 115 -9.82 18.63 12.19
C ASN A 115 -10.75 19.78 12.55
N LEU A 116 -11.60 19.65 13.57
CA LEU A 116 -12.64 20.65 13.83
C LEU A 116 -12.07 21.95 14.43
N LYS A 117 -11.19 21.85 15.42
CA LYS A 117 -10.58 23.04 16.02
C LYS A 117 -9.87 23.93 14.99
N PRO A 118 -8.99 23.42 14.10
CA PRO A 118 -8.35 24.27 13.09
C PRO A 118 -9.34 24.93 12.12
N PHE A 119 -10.46 24.26 11.84
CA PHE A 119 -11.52 24.85 11.02
C PHE A 119 -12.25 25.98 11.77
N LEU A 120 -12.60 25.78 13.05
CA LEU A 120 -13.23 26.82 13.87
C LEU A 120 -12.29 28.04 14.06
N VAL A 121 -10.97 27.81 14.22
CA VAL A 121 -9.98 28.89 14.26
C VAL A 121 -9.96 29.64 12.93
N PHE A 122 -9.99 28.94 11.81
CA PHE A 122 -10.09 29.56 10.49
C PHE A 122 -11.35 30.41 10.33
N LEU A 123 -12.51 29.96 10.84
CA LEU A 123 -13.74 30.74 10.85
C LEU A 123 -13.61 32.01 11.73
N LYS A 124 -12.89 31.89 12.85
CA LYS A 124 -12.59 33.04 13.72
C LYS A 124 -11.65 34.05 13.06
N ASP A 125 -10.63 33.58 12.34
CA ASP A 125 -9.71 34.41 11.58
C ASP A 125 -10.38 35.12 10.38
N ARG A 126 -11.61 34.74 10.06
CA ARG A 126 -12.46 35.31 9.00
C ARG A 126 -13.64 36.09 9.56
N ASP A 127 -13.63 36.42 10.86
CA ASP A 127 -14.69 37.14 11.56
C ASP A 127 -16.09 36.50 11.51
N VAL A 128 -16.17 35.25 11.08
CA VAL A 128 -17.43 34.44 11.14
C VAL A 128 -17.73 34.08 12.59
N ILE A 129 -16.72 33.72 13.36
CA ILE A 129 -16.80 33.51 14.81
C ILE A 129 -16.24 34.75 15.49
N PRO A 130 -16.99 35.38 16.40
CA PRO A 130 -16.53 36.55 17.12
C PRO A 130 -15.17 36.34 17.85
N PRO A 131 -14.26 37.35 17.87
CA PRO A 131 -12.90 37.17 18.39
C PRO A 131 -12.79 36.69 19.83
N HIS A 132 -13.78 37.03 20.67
CA HIS A 132 -13.81 36.69 22.10
C HIS A 132 -14.39 35.27 22.38
N VAL A 133 -14.81 34.53 21.37
CA VAL A 133 -15.22 33.13 21.53
C VAL A 133 -13.97 32.25 21.68
N ILE A 134 -13.91 31.50 22.77
CA ILE A 134 -12.79 30.62 23.08
C ILE A 134 -13.00 29.27 22.40
N ILE A 135 -12.02 28.82 21.60
CA ILE A 135 -11.99 27.49 20.97
C ILE A 135 -11.00 26.62 21.75
N PRO A 136 -11.48 25.70 22.60
CA PRO A 136 -10.61 24.97 23.51
C PRO A 136 -9.74 23.93 22.78
N ARG A 137 -8.59 23.59 23.38
CA ARG A 137 -7.76 22.44 23.00
C ARG A 137 -8.10 21.25 23.88
N MET A 138 -8.41 20.11 23.28
CA MET A 138 -8.52 18.87 24.05
C MET A 138 -7.14 18.36 24.47
N LYS A 139 -6.98 18.03 25.73
CA LYS A 139 -5.75 17.45 26.29
C LYS A 139 -5.75 15.95 26.03
N LYS A 140 -4.58 15.39 25.69
CA LYS A 140 -4.40 13.94 25.60
C LYS A 140 -4.42 13.33 27.01
N THR A 141 -4.96 12.13 27.12
CA THR A 141 -5.17 11.43 28.41
C THR A 141 -3.88 11.34 29.24
N GLY A 142 -2.71 11.20 28.62
CA GLY A 142 -1.42 11.20 29.30
C GLY A 142 -0.97 12.54 29.89
N GLU A 143 -1.54 13.67 29.41
CA GLU A 143 -1.30 15.01 29.99
C GLU A 143 -2.21 15.24 31.22
N LEU A 144 -3.33 14.53 31.29
CA LEU A 144 -4.28 14.59 32.42
C LEU A 144 -3.79 13.78 33.62
N THR A 145 -3.16 12.63 33.38
CA THR A 145 -2.65 11.75 34.45
C THR A 145 -1.42 12.32 35.17
N LYS A 146 -0.63 13.16 34.52
CA LYS A 146 0.54 13.82 35.16
C LYS A 146 0.17 14.93 36.17
N LYS A 147 -1.09 15.42 36.14
CA LYS A 147 -1.55 16.52 37.04
C LYS A 147 -2.71 16.15 37.99
N SER A 148 -3.23 14.93 37.96
CA SER A 148 -4.43 14.55 38.72
C SER A 148 -4.26 13.32 39.61
N SER A 149 -3.15 13.22 40.33
CA SER A 149 -3.10 12.31 41.50
C SER A 149 -4.12 12.68 42.61
N PHE A 150 -4.74 13.84 42.51
CA PHE A 150 -5.68 14.35 43.53
C PHE A 150 -7.17 14.10 43.20
N LYS A 151 -7.56 13.73 41.99
CA LYS A 151 -8.98 13.48 41.62
C LYS A 151 -9.38 12.02 41.55
N ALA A 152 -8.45 11.09 41.62
CA ALA A 152 -8.74 9.65 41.66
C ALA A 152 -9.30 9.19 43.00
N VAL A 153 -9.16 10.01 44.04
CA VAL A 153 -9.61 9.68 45.42
C VAL A 153 -11.08 10.00 45.66
N LEU A 154 -11.74 10.77 44.78
CA LEU A 154 -13.13 11.24 44.98
C LEU A 154 -14.21 10.51 44.17
N ILE A 155 -13.84 9.53 43.32
CA ILE A 155 -14.80 8.67 42.64
C ILE A 155 -14.57 7.25 43.19
N GLY A 156 -15.45 6.88 44.13
CA GLY A 156 -15.41 5.61 44.84
C GLY A 156 -15.24 4.42 43.91
N GLU A 157 -14.36 3.56 44.35
CA GLU A 157 -14.18 2.15 44.07
C GLU A 157 -15.06 1.51 42.97
N LYS A 158 -14.73 1.78 41.73
CA LYS A 158 -14.79 0.75 40.70
C LYS A 158 -13.34 0.28 40.53
N LYS A 159 -13.08 -0.99 40.88
CA LYS A 159 -11.83 -1.70 40.63
C LYS A 159 -11.32 -1.24 39.27
N ALA A 160 -10.22 -0.51 39.29
CA ALA A 160 -9.46 -0.25 38.08
C ALA A 160 -9.11 -1.63 37.53
N THR A 161 -9.84 -2.08 36.52
CA THR A 161 -9.31 -3.09 35.62
C THR A 161 -7.98 -2.51 35.20
N GLU A 162 -6.90 -3.12 35.61
CA GLU A 162 -5.55 -2.80 35.15
C GLU A 162 -5.66 -2.69 33.65
N VAL A 163 -5.61 -1.46 33.13
CA VAL A 163 -5.36 -1.22 31.73
C VAL A 163 -3.97 -1.78 31.53
N LYS A 164 -3.88 -3.02 31.04
CA LYS A 164 -2.62 -3.56 30.55
C LYS A 164 -2.08 -2.49 29.61
N VAL A 165 -1.11 -1.73 30.07
CA VAL A 165 -0.29 -0.89 29.21
C VAL A 165 0.22 -1.87 28.18
N ASP A 166 -0.04 -1.60 26.90
CA ASP A 166 0.50 -2.41 25.82
C ASP A 166 2.03 -2.35 25.94
N ASP A 167 2.62 -3.32 26.63
CA ASP A 167 4.06 -3.41 26.87
C ASP A 167 4.83 -3.73 25.61
N THR A 168 4.15 -3.72 24.45
CA THR A 168 4.74 -4.01 23.15
C THR A 168 4.62 -2.85 22.18
N ILE A 169 5.72 -2.53 21.53
CA ILE A 169 5.74 -1.60 20.37
C ILE A 169 5.64 -2.40 19.08
N ASN A 170 4.66 -2.08 18.25
CA ASN A 170 4.38 -2.79 17.00
C ASN A 170 4.51 -1.87 15.78
N ASN A 171 5.60 -1.10 15.71
CA ASN A 171 5.88 -0.17 14.62
C ASN A 171 6.92 -0.67 13.61
N VAL A 172 7.52 -1.84 13.85
CA VAL A 172 8.45 -2.56 12.98
C VAL A 172 7.91 -3.96 12.64
N LEU A 173 8.61 -4.73 11.83
CA LEU A 173 8.16 -6.07 11.40
C LEU A 173 8.07 -7.08 12.55
N VAL A 174 8.83 -6.87 13.62
CA VAL A 174 8.81 -7.70 14.83
C VAL A 174 8.28 -6.88 16.01
N PRO A 175 7.35 -7.41 16.84
CA PRO A 175 6.90 -6.70 18.02
C PRO A 175 8.04 -6.57 19.05
N ILE A 176 8.22 -5.38 19.61
CA ILE A 176 9.27 -5.09 20.60
C ILE A 176 8.60 -5.00 21.98
N SER A 177 8.96 -5.91 22.91
CA SER A 177 8.52 -5.84 24.30
C SER A 177 9.26 -4.73 25.06
N LEU A 178 8.51 -3.92 25.79
CA LEU A 178 9.07 -2.87 26.65
C LEU A 178 9.40 -3.37 28.06
N SER A 179 8.86 -4.53 28.44
CA SER A 179 9.08 -5.13 29.77
C SER A 179 10.41 -5.88 29.88
N ARG A 180 11.00 -6.30 28.75
CA ARG A 180 12.31 -6.97 28.73
C ARG A 180 13.44 -5.96 28.57
N SER A 181 14.41 -6.03 29.47
CA SER A 181 15.58 -5.13 29.50
C SER A 181 16.92 -5.85 29.54
N ASP A 182 16.91 -7.19 29.38
CA ASP A 182 18.13 -7.98 29.37
C ASP A 182 18.97 -7.73 28.11
N VAL A 183 20.28 -7.96 28.21
CA VAL A 183 21.24 -7.68 27.14
C VAL A 183 20.99 -8.56 25.92
N GLU A 184 20.58 -9.79 26.13
CA GLU A 184 20.32 -10.79 25.10
C GLU A 184 19.12 -10.40 24.24
N TYR A 185 18.15 -9.73 24.85
CA TYR A 185 16.94 -9.28 24.14
C TYR A 185 17.23 -8.32 22.97
N LEU A 186 18.22 -7.45 23.09
CA LEU A 186 18.59 -6.57 21.98
C LEU A 186 19.16 -7.36 20.79
N ASP A 187 19.95 -8.40 21.06
CA ASP A 187 20.49 -9.27 20.03
C ASP A 187 19.39 -10.14 19.41
N GLU A 188 18.43 -10.62 20.22
CA GLU A 188 17.22 -11.32 19.74
C GLU A 188 16.41 -10.44 18.79
N ILE A 189 16.08 -9.20 19.20
CA ILE A 189 15.33 -8.26 18.33
C ILE A 189 16.07 -8.01 17.02
N GLN A 190 17.37 -7.75 17.09
CA GLN A 190 18.17 -7.49 15.90
C GLN A 190 18.16 -8.71 14.96
N PHE A 191 18.32 -9.91 15.52
CA PHE A 191 18.32 -11.16 14.78
C PHE A 191 16.96 -11.42 14.13
N ASP A 192 15.87 -11.33 14.90
CA ASP A 192 14.52 -11.60 14.43
C ASP A 192 14.08 -10.57 13.39
N LEU A 193 14.42 -9.29 13.60
CA LEU A 193 14.12 -8.24 12.66
C LEU A 193 14.87 -8.43 11.33
N LYS A 194 16.15 -8.82 11.39
CA LYS A 194 16.97 -9.13 10.22
C LYS A 194 16.43 -10.36 9.48
N ARG A 195 16.06 -11.42 10.23
CA ARG A 195 15.46 -12.64 9.67
C ARG A 195 14.14 -12.33 8.96
N SER A 196 13.24 -11.60 9.62
CA SER A 196 11.93 -11.22 9.06
C SER A 196 12.08 -10.32 7.83
N ARG A 197 13.00 -9.36 7.90
CA ARG A 197 13.34 -8.48 6.77
C ARG A 197 13.85 -9.28 5.57
N ASN A 198 14.81 -10.18 5.77
CA ASN A 198 15.40 -10.96 4.70
C ASN A 198 14.38 -11.92 4.07
N ALA A 199 13.58 -12.61 4.87
CA ALA A 199 12.53 -13.48 4.36
C ALA A 199 11.50 -12.70 3.52
N LEU A 200 11.07 -11.52 3.97
CA LEU A 200 10.18 -10.67 3.20
C LEU A 200 10.83 -10.19 1.90
N HIS A 201 12.09 -9.77 1.96
CA HIS A 201 12.86 -9.36 0.78
C HIS A 201 12.93 -10.47 -0.26
N ASP A 202 13.28 -11.68 0.15
CA ASP A 202 13.45 -12.83 -0.75
C ASP A 202 12.12 -13.21 -1.42
N CYS A 203 10.99 -13.15 -0.67
CA CYS A 203 9.66 -13.36 -1.23
C CYS A 203 9.29 -12.30 -2.27
N LEU A 204 9.56 -11.03 -1.98
CA LEU A 204 9.28 -9.92 -2.91
C LEU A 204 10.18 -9.98 -4.14
N LEU A 205 11.45 -10.35 -3.97
CA LEU A 205 12.37 -10.55 -5.08
C LEU A 205 11.93 -11.71 -5.99
N LYS A 206 11.54 -12.85 -5.42
CA LYS A 206 10.97 -13.97 -6.18
C LYS A 206 9.69 -13.56 -6.92
N TYR A 207 8.87 -12.71 -6.31
CA TYR A 207 7.67 -12.18 -6.96
C TYR A 207 8.03 -11.32 -8.19
N TRP A 208 9.00 -10.42 -8.05
CA TRP A 208 9.53 -9.64 -9.16
C TRP A 208 10.11 -10.52 -10.26
N GLN A 209 10.96 -11.48 -9.92
CA GLN A 209 11.57 -12.42 -10.86
C GLN A 209 10.52 -13.23 -11.63
N ALA A 210 9.39 -13.58 -10.99
CA ALA A 210 8.29 -14.27 -11.67
C ALA A 210 7.62 -13.38 -12.72
N ILE A 211 7.38 -12.10 -12.42
CA ILE A 211 6.85 -11.13 -13.40
C ILE A 211 7.80 -11.02 -14.60
N LYS A 212 9.07 -10.78 -14.33
CA LYS A 212 10.11 -10.60 -15.36
C LYS A 212 10.24 -11.84 -16.25
N LEU A 213 10.32 -13.02 -15.64
CA LEU A 213 10.43 -14.30 -16.34
C LEU A 213 9.26 -14.54 -17.31
N HIS A 214 8.02 -14.21 -16.89
CA HIS A 214 6.85 -14.37 -17.75
C HIS A 214 6.86 -13.36 -18.91
N TYR A 215 7.26 -12.14 -18.64
CA TYR A 215 7.38 -11.11 -19.68
C TYR A 215 8.43 -11.48 -20.72
N ASP A 216 9.66 -11.82 -20.28
CA ASP A 216 10.77 -12.18 -21.17
C ASP A 216 10.46 -13.43 -21.99
N PHE A 217 9.83 -14.44 -21.36
CA PHE A 217 9.35 -15.62 -22.05
C PHE A 217 8.39 -15.27 -23.19
N ALA A 218 7.41 -14.41 -22.93
CA ALA A 218 6.44 -14.04 -23.95
C ALA A 218 7.05 -13.19 -25.07
N GLN A 219 7.96 -12.25 -24.75
CA GLN A 219 8.67 -11.50 -25.79
C GLN A 219 9.49 -12.44 -26.69
N SER A 220 10.26 -13.36 -26.11
CA SER A 220 10.99 -14.39 -26.87
C SER A 220 10.06 -15.28 -27.71
N LEU A 221 8.92 -15.71 -27.12
CA LEU A 221 7.94 -16.50 -27.86
C LEU A 221 7.38 -15.75 -29.06
N MET A 222 7.00 -14.48 -28.90
CA MET A 222 6.44 -13.65 -29.97
C MET A 222 7.43 -13.47 -31.14
N GLU A 223 8.71 -13.38 -30.83
CA GLU A 223 9.76 -13.21 -31.83
C GLU A 223 10.16 -14.52 -32.52
N GLU A 224 10.29 -15.59 -31.75
CA GLU A 224 10.87 -16.84 -32.22
C GLU A 224 9.85 -17.84 -32.76
N PHE A 225 8.61 -17.83 -32.27
CA PHE A 225 7.59 -18.81 -32.64
C PHE A 225 7.31 -18.86 -34.15
N PRO A 226 7.15 -17.76 -34.87
CA PRO A 226 6.94 -17.77 -36.30
C PRO A 226 8.12 -18.39 -37.07
N LYS A 227 9.34 -18.18 -36.57
CA LYS A 227 10.58 -18.70 -37.18
C LYS A 227 10.74 -20.19 -36.93
N LYS A 228 10.43 -20.66 -35.71
CA LYS A 228 10.64 -22.06 -35.30
C LYS A 228 9.49 -22.98 -35.71
N HIS A 229 8.27 -22.46 -35.85
CA HIS A 229 7.06 -23.23 -36.12
C HIS A 229 6.23 -22.68 -37.29
N PRO A 230 6.84 -22.39 -38.46
CA PRO A 230 6.14 -21.76 -39.61
C PRO A 230 5.01 -22.64 -40.14
N GLN A 231 5.16 -23.97 -40.11
CA GLN A 231 4.12 -24.89 -40.57
C GLN A 231 2.88 -24.85 -39.68
N LEU A 232 3.06 -24.78 -38.34
CA LEU A 232 1.94 -24.72 -37.39
C LEU A 232 1.19 -23.39 -37.53
N LEU A 233 1.93 -22.30 -37.78
CA LEU A 233 1.34 -20.99 -38.04
C LEU A 233 0.59 -20.96 -39.38
N ALA A 234 1.16 -21.55 -40.45
CA ALA A 234 0.50 -21.67 -41.72
C ALA A 234 -0.82 -22.46 -41.64
N ARG A 235 -0.84 -23.57 -40.89
CA ARG A 235 -2.08 -24.32 -40.62
C ARG A 235 -3.12 -23.44 -39.94
N TYR A 236 -2.72 -22.68 -38.90
CA TYR A 236 -3.61 -21.77 -38.19
C TYR A 236 -4.18 -20.69 -39.11
N ILE A 237 -3.34 -20.08 -39.94
CA ILE A 237 -3.75 -19.06 -40.94
C ILE A 237 -4.76 -19.65 -41.95
N ASN A 238 -4.49 -20.85 -42.45
CA ASN A 238 -5.32 -21.56 -43.40
C ASN A 238 -6.57 -22.23 -42.78
N SER A 239 -6.84 -22.00 -41.48
CA SER A 239 -7.97 -22.58 -40.76
C SER A 239 -7.96 -24.13 -40.68
N ASP A 240 -6.80 -24.76 -40.88
CA ASP A 240 -6.58 -26.17 -40.57
C ASP A 240 -6.30 -26.38 -39.08
N LEU A 241 -7.38 -26.31 -38.28
CA LEU A 241 -7.30 -26.12 -36.83
C LEU A 241 -7.30 -27.42 -36.03
N TYR A 242 -7.31 -28.60 -36.69
CA TYR A 242 -7.51 -29.84 -35.96
C TYR A 242 -6.54 -30.94 -36.34
N ASP A 243 -5.98 -31.61 -35.31
CA ASP A 243 -5.30 -32.87 -35.43
C ASP A 243 -6.26 -34.03 -35.09
N PHE A 244 -6.11 -35.15 -35.77
CA PHE A 244 -6.81 -36.38 -35.48
C PHE A 244 -5.81 -37.34 -34.86
N SER A 245 -5.95 -37.66 -33.57
CA SER A 245 -5.14 -38.68 -32.92
C SER A 245 -5.94 -39.96 -32.84
N TYR A 246 -5.38 -41.04 -33.39
CA TYR A 246 -5.92 -42.36 -33.28
C TYR A 246 -5.07 -43.17 -32.30
N ASP A 247 -5.66 -43.55 -31.16
CA ASP A 247 -5.02 -44.47 -30.23
C ASP A 247 -5.66 -45.83 -30.38
N ARG A 248 -4.90 -46.78 -30.97
CA ARG A 248 -5.37 -48.15 -31.20
C ARG A 248 -5.67 -48.89 -29.90
N ASN A 249 -5.10 -48.46 -28.78
CA ASN A 249 -5.25 -49.09 -27.47
C ASN A 249 -6.41 -48.51 -26.67
N ASP A 250 -7.00 -47.38 -27.10
CA ASP A 250 -8.14 -46.74 -26.42
C ASP A 250 -9.44 -47.45 -26.89
N LEU A 251 -9.80 -48.54 -26.25
CA LEU A 251 -11.01 -49.30 -26.55
C LEU A 251 -12.24 -48.74 -25.84
N GLY A 252 -13.37 -48.72 -26.56
CA GLY A 252 -14.68 -48.41 -25.98
C GLY A 252 -15.17 -49.50 -25.02
N LYS A 253 -16.29 -49.27 -24.37
CA LYS A 253 -16.96 -50.26 -23.50
C LYS A 253 -17.38 -51.53 -24.27
N ASP A 254 -17.48 -51.43 -25.59
CA ASP A 254 -17.83 -52.47 -26.54
C ASP A 254 -16.59 -53.22 -27.10
N GLY A 255 -15.40 -52.94 -26.56
CA GLY A 255 -14.13 -53.54 -27.00
C GLY A 255 -13.65 -53.05 -28.37
N LYS A 256 -14.35 -52.12 -29.02
CA LYS A 256 -13.94 -51.54 -30.31
C LYS A 256 -13.07 -50.32 -30.10
N PRO A 257 -12.13 -50.04 -31.04
CA PRO A 257 -11.35 -48.82 -30.99
C PRO A 257 -12.26 -47.59 -30.97
N LYS A 258 -12.00 -46.67 -30.03
CA LYS A 258 -12.72 -45.39 -30.02
C LYS A 258 -12.46 -44.58 -31.27
N PRO A 259 -13.42 -43.78 -31.74
CA PRO A 259 -13.20 -42.90 -32.88
C PRO A 259 -12.03 -41.93 -32.60
N PRO A 260 -11.30 -41.51 -33.67
CA PRO A 260 -10.15 -40.62 -33.52
C PRO A 260 -10.56 -39.37 -32.76
N ARG A 261 -9.76 -39.03 -31.76
CA ARG A 261 -9.98 -37.80 -30.97
C ARG A 261 -9.54 -36.59 -31.77
N ARG A 262 -10.48 -35.70 -32.00
CA ARG A 262 -10.21 -34.41 -32.63
C ARG A 262 -9.59 -33.46 -31.59
N ARG A 263 -8.35 -33.05 -31.81
CA ARG A 263 -7.64 -32.10 -30.94
C ARG A 263 -7.36 -30.83 -31.70
N HIS A 264 -7.70 -29.68 -31.10
CA HIS A 264 -7.38 -28.38 -31.67
C HIS A 264 -5.88 -28.12 -31.61
N ILE A 265 -5.26 -27.57 -32.68
CA ILE A 265 -3.82 -27.31 -32.75
C ILE A 265 -3.37 -26.28 -31.72
N ALA A 266 -4.21 -25.29 -31.37
CA ALA A 266 -3.96 -24.30 -30.30
C ALA A 266 -4.47 -24.78 -28.94
N ASN A 267 -4.45 -26.09 -28.65
CA ASN A 267 -4.87 -26.62 -27.37
C ASN A 267 -3.86 -26.23 -26.26
N PRO A 268 -4.27 -25.47 -25.23
CA PRO A 268 -3.37 -25.02 -24.15
C PRO A 268 -2.70 -26.15 -23.36
N THR A 269 -3.30 -27.35 -23.33
CA THR A 269 -2.78 -28.53 -22.59
C THR A 269 -1.59 -29.20 -23.26
N SER A 270 -1.34 -28.96 -24.55
CA SER A 270 -0.14 -29.44 -25.25
C SER A 270 0.92 -28.33 -25.29
N LEU A 271 2.20 -28.72 -25.35
CA LEU A 271 3.31 -27.74 -25.36
C LEU A 271 3.21 -26.80 -26.57
N PHE A 272 3.18 -27.35 -27.78
CA PHE A 272 3.09 -26.54 -29.01
C PHE A 272 1.75 -25.82 -29.16
N GLY A 273 0.65 -26.46 -28.77
CA GLY A 273 -0.66 -25.84 -28.80
C GLY A 273 -0.78 -24.66 -27.84
N SER A 274 -0.16 -24.75 -26.65
CA SER A 274 -0.11 -23.65 -25.70
C SER A 274 0.78 -22.50 -26.20
N MET A 275 1.88 -22.79 -26.90
CA MET A 275 2.72 -21.77 -27.54
C MET A 275 1.98 -21.06 -28.66
N LEU A 276 1.29 -21.80 -29.55
CA LEU A 276 0.45 -21.21 -30.58
C LEU A 276 -0.67 -20.35 -29.98
N PHE A 277 -1.33 -20.85 -28.92
CA PHE A 277 -2.36 -20.11 -28.22
C PHE A 277 -1.84 -18.77 -27.67
N MET A 278 -0.69 -18.79 -26.99
CA MET A 278 -0.04 -17.59 -26.47
C MET A 278 0.34 -16.61 -27.59
N TYR A 279 0.88 -17.13 -28.69
CA TYR A 279 1.23 -16.34 -29.85
C TYR A 279 -0.01 -15.64 -30.46
N VAL A 280 -1.10 -16.38 -30.64
CA VAL A 280 -2.35 -15.83 -31.17
C VAL A 280 -2.94 -14.76 -30.27
N VAL A 281 -2.98 -15.01 -28.96
CA VAL A 281 -3.46 -14.00 -27.99
C VAL A 281 -2.59 -12.76 -28.01
N GLY A 282 -1.28 -12.92 -28.16
CA GLY A 282 -0.35 -11.78 -28.24
C GLY A 282 -0.52 -10.97 -29.52
N SER A 283 -0.60 -11.64 -30.67
CA SER A 283 -0.63 -10.98 -31.98
C SER A 283 -2.01 -10.43 -32.35
N GLU A 284 -3.09 -11.17 -32.09
CA GLU A 284 -4.44 -10.77 -32.53
C GLU A 284 -5.20 -9.96 -31.46
N CYS A 285 -4.88 -10.15 -30.17
CA CYS A 285 -5.59 -9.53 -29.06
C CYS A 285 -4.73 -8.55 -28.25
N ASN A 286 -3.49 -8.25 -28.68
CA ASN A 286 -2.51 -7.45 -27.93
C ASN A 286 -2.34 -7.92 -26.46
N GLY A 287 -2.49 -9.22 -26.20
CA GLY A 287 -2.44 -9.77 -24.86
C GLY A 287 -3.66 -9.49 -23.98
N ILE A 288 -4.63 -8.72 -24.47
CA ILE A 288 -5.87 -8.45 -23.72
C ILE A 288 -6.79 -9.65 -23.86
N PHE A 289 -6.73 -10.50 -22.84
CA PHE A 289 -7.44 -11.74 -22.84
C PHE A 289 -8.74 -11.67 -22.05
N LYS A 290 -9.87 -11.73 -22.78
CA LYS A 290 -11.13 -12.22 -22.25
C LYS A 290 -11.57 -13.35 -23.15
N LEU A 291 -11.93 -14.50 -22.57
CA LEU A 291 -12.47 -15.63 -23.32
C LEU A 291 -13.59 -15.26 -24.29
N GLN A 292 -14.38 -14.26 -23.95
CA GLN A 292 -15.48 -13.74 -24.77
C GLN A 292 -15.03 -12.93 -25.99
N ASP A 293 -13.83 -12.35 -25.93
CA ASP A 293 -13.28 -11.47 -26.95
C ASP A 293 -12.34 -12.22 -27.94
N LEU A 294 -12.02 -13.49 -27.64
CA LEU A 294 -11.18 -14.31 -28.49
C LEU A 294 -11.95 -14.71 -29.78
N PRO A 295 -11.27 -14.80 -30.93
CA PRO A 295 -11.88 -15.24 -32.17
C PRO A 295 -12.33 -16.70 -32.01
N LYS A 296 -13.60 -16.89 -31.64
CA LYS A 296 -14.22 -18.20 -31.36
C LYS A 296 -14.08 -19.18 -32.52
N ALA A 297 -13.98 -18.67 -33.74
CA ALA A 297 -13.84 -19.48 -34.95
C ALA A 297 -12.46 -20.16 -35.06
N LYS A 298 -11.41 -19.60 -34.43
CA LYS A 298 -10.02 -20.05 -34.57
C LYS A 298 -9.39 -20.54 -33.27
N LEU A 299 -10.15 -20.59 -32.18
CA LEU A 299 -9.67 -21.06 -30.88
C LEU A 299 -10.52 -22.25 -30.37
N PRO A 300 -9.96 -23.10 -29.49
CA PRO A 300 -10.68 -24.25 -28.99
C PRO A 300 -11.99 -23.86 -28.31
N SER A 301 -13.12 -24.46 -28.73
CA SER A 301 -14.44 -24.25 -28.10
C SER A 301 -14.50 -24.72 -26.64
N SER A 302 -13.55 -25.54 -26.21
CA SER A 302 -13.40 -26.04 -24.83
C SER A 302 -12.77 -25.02 -23.86
N LEU A 303 -12.38 -23.84 -24.34
CA LEU A 303 -11.87 -22.75 -23.51
C LEU A 303 -13.03 -22.13 -22.73
N SER A 304 -13.42 -22.72 -21.63
CA SER A 304 -14.34 -22.15 -20.64
C SER A 304 -13.53 -21.47 -19.55
N ASP A 305 -14.12 -20.44 -18.87
CA ASP A 305 -13.50 -19.76 -17.73
C ASP A 305 -13.03 -20.71 -16.61
N ARG A 306 -13.66 -21.91 -16.52
CA ARG A 306 -13.32 -22.98 -15.57
C ARG A 306 -12.18 -23.89 -16.03
N ALA A 307 -11.89 -23.95 -17.32
CA ALA A 307 -10.84 -24.81 -17.87
C ALA A 307 -9.44 -24.15 -17.84
N PHE A 308 -9.38 -22.88 -17.52
CA PHE A 308 -8.14 -22.13 -17.34
C PHE A 308 -7.62 -22.27 -15.91
N THR A 309 -7.21 -23.47 -15.52
CA THR A 309 -6.39 -23.67 -14.32
C THR A 309 -4.92 -23.37 -14.63
N SER A 310 -4.11 -23.10 -13.62
CA SER A 310 -2.68 -22.78 -13.76
C SER A 310 -1.90 -23.84 -14.56
N ASP A 311 -2.37 -25.08 -14.54
CA ASP A 311 -1.74 -26.20 -15.24
C ASP A 311 -2.25 -26.38 -16.68
N ALA A 312 -3.29 -25.62 -17.08
CA ALA A 312 -3.90 -25.76 -18.41
C ALA A 312 -3.04 -25.19 -19.53
N VAL A 313 -2.16 -24.20 -19.24
CA VAL A 313 -1.27 -23.62 -20.23
C VAL A 313 0.16 -24.10 -20.00
N ARG A 314 0.49 -25.18 -20.71
CA ARG A 314 1.71 -25.95 -20.45
C ARG A 314 3.01 -25.21 -20.74
N CYS A 315 3.00 -24.23 -21.63
CA CYS A 315 4.22 -23.50 -21.99
C CYS A 315 4.62 -22.41 -21.00
N LEU A 316 3.76 -21.99 -20.05
CA LEU A 316 4.10 -20.93 -19.12
C LEU A 316 5.26 -21.34 -18.20
N PRO A 317 6.20 -20.42 -17.93
CA PRO A 317 7.30 -20.66 -16.99
C PRO A 317 6.78 -21.08 -15.62
N LYS A 318 7.51 -21.95 -14.93
CA LYS A 318 7.16 -22.33 -13.56
C LYS A 318 7.31 -21.13 -12.63
N LEU A 319 6.36 -20.97 -11.71
CA LEU A 319 6.46 -19.97 -10.65
C LEU A 319 7.44 -20.46 -9.58
N GLY A 320 8.33 -19.60 -9.12
CA GLY A 320 9.21 -19.84 -7.98
C GLY A 320 8.54 -19.64 -6.63
N PHE A 321 7.19 -19.74 -6.56
CA PHE A 321 6.40 -19.54 -5.36
C PHE A 321 6.25 -20.84 -4.59
N GLU A 322 6.07 -20.74 -3.28
CA GLU A 322 5.84 -21.89 -2.41
C GLU A 322 4.42 -22.46 -2.61
N SER A 323 3.43 -21.60 -2.93
CA SER A 323 2.07 -21.99 -3.29
C SER A 323 1.61 -21.24 -4.53
N THR A 324 1.08 -21.99 -5.50
CA THR A 324 0.55 -21.44 -6.75
C THR A 324 -0.97 -21.36 -6.79
N ASP A 325 -1.66 -21.88 -5.78
CA ASP A 325 -3.11 -22.07 -5.75
C ASP A 325 -3.91 -20.77 -5.84
N ASN A 326 -3.27 -19.65 -5.52
CA ASN A 326 -3.91 -18.34 -5.45
C ASN A 326 -3.55 -17.40 -6.61
N ILE A 327 -2.75 -17.85 -7.57
CA ILE A 327 -2.48 -17.08 -8.78
C ILE A 327 -3.32 -17.61 -9.92
N ASP A 328 -4.32 -16.81 -10.28
CA ASP A 328 -5.12 -17.03 -11.48
C ASP A 328 -4.20 -17.03 -12.72
N ILE A 329 -4.39 -17.99 -13.61
CA ILE A 329 -3.67 -18.07 -14.88
C ILE A 329 -3.79 -16.78 -15.68
N SER A 330 -4.93 -16.13 -15.60
CA SER A 330 -5.16 -14.83 -16.22
C SER A 330 -4.23 -13.74 -15.69
N HIS A 331 -3.73 -13.88 -14.47
CA HIS A 331 -2.75 -12.98 -13.89
C HIS A 331 -1.36 -13.22 -14.49
N ARG A 332 -0.98 -14.48 -14.68
CA ARG A 332 0.28 -14.85 -15.34
C ARG A 332 0.29 -14.41 -16.81
N PHE A 333 -0.87 -14.51 -17.49
CA PHE A 333 -1.03 -13.94 -18.84
C PHE A 333 -0.85 -12.42 -18.86
N ASP A 334 -1.39 -11.70 -17.89
CA ASP A 334 -1.18 -10.25 -17.78
C ASP A 334 0.32 -9.95 -17.68
N TRP A 335 1.09 -10.69 -16.90
CA TRP A 335 2.55 -10.53 -16.82
C TRP A 335 3.26 -10.78 -18.15
N CYS A 336 2.87 -11.82 -18.89
CA CYS A 336 3.45 -12.13 -20.21
C CYS A 336 3.39 -10.94 -21.17
N PHE A 337 2.37 -10.12 -21.06
CA PHE A 337 2.18 -8.97 -21.93
C PHE A 337 2.51 -7.62 -21.27
N GLY A 338 3.09 -7.64 -20.07
CA GLY A 338 3.47 -6.43 -19.34
C GLY A 338 2.29 -5.70 -18.69
N TYR A 339 1.18 -6.39 -18.45
CA TYR A 339 0.03 -5.83 -17.74
C TYR A 339 0.16 -6.05 -16.22
N ILE A 340 0.56 -5.00 -15.53
CA ILE A 340 0.79 -5.01 -14.08
C ILE A 340 -0.49 -4.63 -13.34
N ARG A 341 -0.94 -5.46 -12.40
CA ARG A 341 -2.12 -5.22 -11.57
C ARG A 341 -1.78 -4.43 -10.29
N ASN A 342 -2.81 -3.99 -9.55
CA ASN A 342 -2.60 -3.30 -8.27
C ASN A 342 -1.80 -4.14 -7.25
N ALA A 343 -2.00 -5.45 -7.21
CA ALA A 343 -1.27 -6.34 -6.31
C ALA A 343 0.24 -6.37 -6.65
N ASP A 344 0.56 -6.48 -7.94
CA ASP A 344 1.95 -6.46 -8.42
C ASP A 344 2.65 -5.16 -8.03
N ILE A 345 1.97 -4.02 -8.25
CA ILE A 345 2.48 -2.70 -7.85
C ILE A 345 2.74 -2.65 -6.34
N GLY A 346 1.90 -3.29 -5.53
CA GLY A 346 2.10 -3.39 -4.09
C GLY A 346 3.39 -4.10 -3.72
N CYS A 347 3.67 -5.24 -4.35
CA CYS A 347 4.91 -5.99 -4.16
C CYS A 347 6.14 -5.21 -4.65
N LEU A 348 6.07 -4.61 -5.84
CA LEU A 348 7.19 -3.83 -6.40
C LEU A 348 7.51 -2.60 -5.55
N ILE A 349 6.49 -1.88 -5.07
CA ILE A 349 6.69 -0.73 -4.17
C ILE A 349 7.30 -1.18 -2.83
N ALA A 350 6.85 -2.30 -2.27
CA ALA A 350 7.41 -2.84 -1.03
C ALA A 350 8.89 -3.19 -1.21
N LEU A 351 9.26 -3.85 -2.31
CA LEU A 351 10.64 -4.19 -2.64
C LEU A 351 11.50 -2.94 -2.83
N LEU A 352 11.03 -1.97 -3.63
CA LEU A 352 11.74 -0.70 -3.85
C LEU A 352 11.92 0.09 -2.53
N MET A 353 10.97 0.01 -1.59
CA MET A 353 11.11 0.65 -0.28
C MET A 353 12.10 -0.07 0.64
N MET A 354 12.28 -1.38 0.50
CA MET A 354 13.31 -2.13 1.24
C MET A 354 14.70 -1.83 0.71
N LEU A 355 14.85 -1.76 -0.60
CA LEU A 355 16.13 -1.45 -1.27
C LEU A 355 16.49 0.03 -1.10
N ASN A 356 15.49 0.92 -1.14
CA ASN A 356 15.66 2.38 -1.05
C ASN A 356 14.74 2.99 0.02
N PRO A 357 15.06 2.84 1.33
CA PRO A 357 14.19 3.26 2.43
C PRO A 357 13.90 4.77 2.49
N LYS A 358 14.64 5.57 1.73
CA LYS A 358 14.39 7.01 1.57
C LYS A 358 13.04 7.27 0.92
N PHE A 359 12.58 6.40 0.02
CA PHE A 359 11.28 6.52 -0.61
C PHE A 359 10.15 6.10 0.32
N THR A 360 8.97 6.66 0.12
CA THR A 360 7.76 6.30 0.83
C THR A 360 6.73 5.73 -0.13
N TYR A 361 5.84 4.88 0.35
CA TYR A 361 4.74 4.32 -0.41
C TYR A 361 4.00 5.37 -1.27
N ILE A 362 3.61 6.50 -0.65
CA ILE A 362 2.90 7.57 -1.35
C ILE A 362 3.78 8.26 -2.40
N SER A 363 5.07 8.49 -2.09
CA SER A 363 5.97 9.13 -3.04
C SER A 363 6.22 8.26 -4.28
N LEU A 364 6.37 6.95 -4.11
CA LEU A 364 6.50 6.00 -5.22
C LEU A 364 5.22 5.95 -6.05
N LEU A 365 4.04 5.80 -5.43
CA LEU A 365 2.77 5.83 -6.16
C LEU A 365 2.55 7.12 -6.97
N GLN A 366 3.17 8.22 -6.57
CA GLN A 366 3.07 9.51 -7.23
C GLN A 366 4.28 9.81 -8.13
N ALA A 367 5.19 8.85 -8.32
CA ALA A 367 6.34 9.03 -9.19
C ALA A 367 5.91 9.36 -10.63
N LYS A 368 6.52 10.39 -11.19
CA LYS A 368 6.25 10.89 -12.54
C LYS A 368 7.41 10.57 -13.46
N VAL A 369 7.11 10.30 -14.70
CA VAL A 369 8.13 10.07 -15.75
C VAL A 369 8.82 11.37 -16.15
N LYS A 370 8.07 12.49 -16.12
CA LYS A 370 8.61 13.83 -16.38
C LYS A 370 8.10 14.78 -15.30
N TYR A 371 9.00 15.61 -14.79
CA TYR A 371 8.67 16.70 -13.88
C TYR A 371 8.57 18.04 -14.64
N THR A 372 8.04 19.07 -13.99
CA THR A 372 7.82 20.40 -14.58
C THR A 372 9.10 21.03 -15.14
N ASP A 373 10.25 20.66 -14.61
CA ASP A 373 11.57 21.16 -15.01
C ASP A 373 12.20 20.34 -16.16
N ASN A 374 11.40 19.51 -16.86
CA ASN A 374 11.86 18.58 -17.89
C ASN A 374 12.96 17.61 -17.44
N LYS A 375 13.17 17.46 -16.13
CA LYS A 375 14.12 16.49 -15.59
C LYS A 375 13.63 15.08 -15.91
N PRO A 376 14.50 14.21 -16.42
CA PRO A 376 14.16 12.82 -16.70
C PRO A 376 13.92 12.07 -15.41
N LEU A 377 13.23 10.93 -15.50
CA LEU A 377 12.95 10.02 -14.40
C LEU A 377 14.24 9.45 -13.79
N LEU A 378 15.16 9.09 -14.66
CA LEU A 378 16.47 8.54 -14.34
C LEU A 378 17.55 9.50 -14.84
N GLU A 379 18.52 9.80 -14.00
CA GLU A 379 19.66 10.65 -14.31
C GLU A 379 20.94 9.85 -14.03
N LEU A 380 21.89 9.88 -14.98
CA LEU A 380 23.23 9.36 -14.76
C LEU A 380 24.06 10.42 -14.04
N ASP A 381 24.65 10.06 -12.91
CA ASP A 381 25.63 10.88 -12.20
C ASP A 381 26.92 10.09 -11.91
N ASP A 382 27.90 10.72 -11.26
CA ASP A 382 29.20 10.11 -10.97
C ASP A 382 29.12 8.85 -10.08
N LEU A 383 28.00 8.64 -9.40
CA LEU A 383 27.77 7.49 -8.51
C LEU A 383 26.87 6.42 -9.14
N GLY A 384 26.41 6.63 -10.39
CA GLY A 384 25.55 5.70 -11.11
C GLY A 384 24.20 6.28 -11.52
N MET A 385 23.23 5.41 -11.75
CA MET A 385 21.89 5.82 -12.17
C MET A 385 21.06 6.25 -10.96
N SER A 386 20.60 7.48 -10.95
CA SER A 386 19.81 8.07 -9.88
C SER A 386 18.35 8.26 -10.26
N PHE A 387 17.48 8.02 -9.30
CA PHE A 387 16.03 8.16 -9.42
C PHE A 387 15.52 9.27 -8.50
N SER A 388 14.76 10.20 -9.07
CA SER A 388 14.25 11.36 -8.36
C SER A 388 12.72 11.33 -8.25
N ILE A 389 12.20 11.50 -7.03
CA ILE A 389 10.75 11.61 -6.78
C ILE A 389 10.42 12.77 -5.86
N THR A 390 9.26 13.38 -6.07
CA THR A 390 8.80 14.47 -5.22
C THR A 390 8.48 14.01 -3.81
N LYS A 391 9.01 14.72 -2.82
CA LYS A 391 8.64 14.54 -1.42
C LYS A 391 7.28 15.18 -1.20
N ALA A 392 6.25 14.35 -1.07
CA ALA A 392 4.87 14.80 -0.99
C ALA A 392 4.56 15.86 0.11
N ARG A 393 5.42 16.10 1.11
CA ARG A 393 5.17 17.06 2.22
C ARG A 393 6.11 18.27 2.26
N ALA A 394 7.08 18.37 1.38
CA ALA A 394 8.15 19.38 1.50
C ALA A 394 8.55 19.93 0.15
N SER A 395 7.81 20.13 -0.84
CA SER A 395 8.18 20.74 -2.16
C SER A 395 9.62 20.42 -2.65
N ASP A 396 10.20 19.35 -2.11
CA ASP A 396 11.58 18.94 -2.27
C ASP A 396 11.63 17.59 -3.00
N MET A 397 12.71 17.36 -3.74
CA MET A 397 12.97 16.11 -4.47
C MET A 397 13.79 15.17 -3.60
N LYS A 398 13.40 13.91 -3.55
CA LYS A 398 14.26 12.85 -3.03
C LYS A 398 14.99 12.23 -4.20
N LYS A 399 16.30 12.29 -4.16
CA LYS A 399 17.20 11.63 -5.11
C LYS A 399 17.91 10.48 -4.41
N GLU A 400 17.99 9.33 -5.08
CA GLU A 400 18.70 8.14 -4.60
C GLU A 400 19.35 7.42 -5.77
N ASN A 401 20.58 6.94 -5.58
CA ASN A 401 21.22 6.06 -6.53
C ASN A 401 20.62 4.67 -6.39
N LEU A 402 20.21 4.09 -7.48
CA LEU A 402 19.54 2.80 -7.51
C LEU A 402 20.56 1.67 -7.55
N ASP A 403 20.25 0.58 -6.86
CA ASP A 403 20.88 -0.71 -7.10
C ASP A 403 20.36 -1.34 -8.40
N ASP A 404 20.99 -2.41 -8.86
CA ASP A 404 20.66 -3.09 -10.12
C ASP A 404 19.20 -3.56 -10.16
N VAL A 405 18.68 -4.12 -9.05
CA VAL A 405 17.29 -4.61 -8.98
C VAL A 405 16.28 -3.46 -9.05
N SER A 406 16.56 -2.38 -8.33
CA SER A 406 15.71 -1.19 -8.35
C SER A 406 15.70 -0.53 -9.72
N LEU A 407 16.86 -0.45 -10.36
CA LEU A 407 16.99 0.07 -11.72
C LEU A 407 16.21 -0.78 -12.70
N GLU A 408 16.38 -2.10 -12.67
CA GLU A 408 15.66 -3.04 -13.54
C GLU A 408 14.14 -2.89 -13.39
N ILE A 409 13.62 -2.77 -12.17
CA ILE A 409 12.19 -2.57 -11.92
C ILE A 409 11.70 -1.24 -12.53
N ILE A 410 12.44 -0.14 -12.34
CA ILE A 410 12.04 1.18 -12.83
C ILE A 410 12.09 1.23 -14.36
N GLU A 411 13.13 0.68 -14.98
CA GLU A 411 13.26 0.59 -16.43
C GLU A 411 12.17 -0.28 -17.04
N PHE A 412 11.90 -1.44 -16.46
CA PHE A 412 10.80 -2.31 -16.87
C PHE A 412 9.45 -1.60 -16.83
N LEU A 413 9.14 -0.93 -15.72
CA LEU A 413 7.88 -0.17 -15.58
C LEU A 413 7.79 0.97 -16.61
N HIS A 414 8.92 1.62 -16.92
CA HIS A 414 8.98 2.67 -17.94
C HIS A 414 8.74 2.11 -19.34
N GLU A 415 9.36 0.98 -19.67
CA GLU A 415 9.24 0.30 -20.96
C GLU A 415 7.80 -0.19 -21.21
N ILE A 416 7.23 -0.98 -20.28
CA ILE A 416 5.86 -1.47 -20.43
C ILE A 416 4.85 -0.34 -20.52
N ARG A 417 5.06 0.73 -19.73
CA ARG A 417 4.23 1.93 -19.82
C ARG A 417 4.32 2.56 -21.22
N LYS A 418 5.51 2.72 -21.79
CA LYS A 418 5.75 3.27 -23.12
C LYS A 418 5.04 2.41 -24.19
N LYS A 419 5.16 1.09 -24.09
CA LYS A 419 4.51 0.13 -24.98
C LYS A 419 3.00 0.24 -24.95
N HIS A 420 2.40 0.53 -23.78
CA HIS A 420 0.96 0.54 -23.56
C HIS A 420 0.33 1.94 -23.39
N LEU A 421 1.01 3.00 -23.83
CA LEU A 421 0.49 4.38 -23.76
C LEU A 421 -0.90 4.53 -24.39
N HIS A 422 -1.17 3.82 -25.47
CA HIS A 422 -2.46 3.83 -26.20
C HIS A 422 -3.64 3.32 -25.34
N LEU A 423 -3.38 2.58 -24.26
CA LEU A 423 -4.39 2.09 -23.33
C LEU A 423 -4.73 3.09 -22.20
N ILE A 424 -4.04 4.22 -22.13
CA ILE A 424 -4.28 5.25 -21.13
C ILE A 424 -5.46 6.12 -21.58
N LYS A 425 -6.61 5.97 -20.94
CA LYS A 425 -7.83 6.71 -21.28
C LYS A 425 -7.82 8.16 -20.81
N ASN A 426 -7.13 8.45 -19.71
CA ASN A 426 -7.07 9.80 -19.14
C ASN A 426 -5.67 10.39 -19.32
N LYS A 427 -5.54 11.38 -20.20
CA LYS A 427 -4.27 12.08 -20.50
C LYS A 427 -3.56 12.62 -19.24
N LYS A 428 -4.30 13.02 -18.19
CA LYS A 428 -3.71 13.47 -16.93
C LYS A 428 -2.91 12.37 -16.22
N GLN A 429 -3.09 11.12 -16.60
CA GLN A 429 -2.41 9.96 -16.01
C GLN A 429 -1.16 9.55 -16.80
N GLU A 430 -0.97 10.08 -17.99
CA GLU A 430 0.17 9.73 -18.87
C GLU A 430 1.53 9.99 -18.24
N ASN A 431 1.62 10.89 -17.27
CA ASN A 431 2.89 11.23 -16.65
C ASN A 431 3.25 10.39 -15.42
N PHE A 432 2.39 9.47 -14.97
CA PHE A 432 2.72 8.60 -13.83
C PHE A 432 3.49 7.35 -14.26
N LEU A 433 4.50 6.97 -13.47
CA LEU A 433 5.29 5.76 -13.70
C LEU A 433 4.46 4.50 -13.39
N PHE A 434 3.84 4.46 -12.21
CA PHE A 434 3.05 3.32 -11.79
C PHE A 434 1.62 3.43 -12.32
N LEU A 435 1.28 2.58 -13.27
CA LEU A 435 -0.06 2.44 -13.83
C LEU A 435 -0.51 0.99 -13.69
N ALA A 436 -1.73 0.78 -13.19
CA ALA A 436 -2.30 -0.54 -13.02
C ALA A 436 -3.18 -0.91 -14.22
N TYR A 437 -3.03 -2.11 -14.72
CA TYR A 437 -3.96 -2.65 -15.71
C TYR A 437 -5.29 -3.02 -15.04
N SER A 438 -6.38 -2.54 -15.62
CA SER A 438 -7.74 -2.84 -15.19
C SER A 438 -8.49 -3.60 -16.26
N ARG A 439 -8.79 -4.86 -16.03
CA ARG A 439 -9.60 -5.68 -16.95
C ARG A 439 -10.99 -5.12 -17.17
N LYS A 440 -11.59 -4.50 -16.13
CA LYS A 440 -12.92 -3.89 -16.23
C LYS A 440 -12.95 -2.76 -17.25
N SER A 441 -11.93 -1.90 -17.25
CA SER A 441 -11.83 -0.76 -18.17
C SER A 441 -11.07 -1.08 -19.46
N LYS A 442 -10.46 -2.28 -19.56
CA LYS A 442 -9.55 -2.66 -20.67
C LYS A 442 -8.49 -1.58 -20.92
N GLY A 443 -7.83 -1.11 -19.84
CA GLY A 443 -6.85 -0.03 -19.98
C GLY A 443 -6.03 0.20 -18.73
N LEU A 444 -5.03 1.06 -18.88
CA LEU A 444 -4.17 1.49 -17.78
C LEU A 444 -4.85 2.60 -17.00
N VAL A 445 -4.86 2.45 -15.69
CA VAL A 445 -5.47 3.39 -14.76
C VAL A 445 -4.51 3.69 -13.61
N ASN A 446 -4.73 4.80 -12.92
CA ASN A 446 -4.02 5.07 -11.68
C ASN A 446 -4.25 3.94 -10.66
N PRO A 447 -3.20 3.46 -10.00
CA PRO A 447 -3.33 2.46 -8.96
C PRO A 447 -4.26 2.92 -7.85
N ASP A 448 -5.18 2.04 -7.46
CA ASP A 448 -6.02 2.25 -6.28
C ASP A 448 -5.18 1.96 -5.04
N SER A 449 -4.86 2.98 -4.26
CA SER A 449 -4.01 2.85 -3.08
C SER A 449 -4.49 1.80 -2.07
N CYS A 450 -5.81 1.65 -1.91
CA CYS A 450 -6.36 0.62 -1.03
C CYS A 450 -6.14 -0.80 -1.58
N LYS A 451 -6.21 -0.98 -2.91
CA LYS A 451 -6.00 -2.28 -3.54
C LYS A 451 -4.52 -2.64 -3.65
N VAL A 452 -3.67 -1.65 -3.90
CA VAL A 452 -2.21 -1.81 -3.91
C VAL A 452 -1.70 -2.25 -2.53
N ASP A 453 -2.23 -1.64 -1.46
CA ASP A 453 -1.81 -1.95 -0.09
C ASP A 453 -2.26 -3.35 0.38
N LYS A 454 -3.36 -3.88 -0.17
CA LYS A 454 -3.96 -5.15 0.29
C LYS A 454 -3.03 -6.36 0.23
N ILE A 455 -2.23 -6.50 -0.82
CA ILE A 455 -1.31 -7.64 -0.98
C ILE A 455 -0.27 -7.70 0.15
N ILE A 456 0.09 -6.54 0.70
CA ILE A 456 1.08 -6.40 1.77
C ILE A 456 0.40 -6.43 3.14
N THR A 457 -0.73 -5.73 3.31
CA THR A 457 -1.40 -5.64 4.63
C THR A 457 -2.36 -6.79 4.91
N GLY A 458 -2.87 -7.45 3.87
CA GLY A 458 -3.95 -8.43 4.01
C GLY A 458 -5.25 -7.83 4.54
N SER A 459 -5.40 -6.49 4.51
CA SER A 459 -6.60 -5.83 5.02
C SER A 459 -7.79 -6.04 4.09
N GLU A 460 -8.88 -6.57 4.60
CA GLU A 460 -10.11 -6.74 3.85
C GLU A 460 -11.22 -5.80 4.33
N SER A 461 -12.10 -5.41 3.39
CA SER A 461 -13.34 -4.73 3.77
C SER A 461 -14.31 -5.75 4.38
N LYS A 462 -15.12 -5.35 5.35
CA LYS A 462 -16.19 -6.18 5.91
C LYS A 462 -17.04 -6.85 4.82
N ARG A 463 -17.37 -6.09 3.77
CA ARG A 463 -18.13 -6.58 2.61
C ARG A 463 -17.41 -7.68 1.82
N SER A 464 -16.07 -7.64 1.70
CA SER A 464 -15.31 -8.71 1.03
C SER A 464 -15.35 -10.00 1.84
N ILE A 465 -15.26 -9.90 3.17
CA ILE A 465 -15.35 -11.04 4.09
C ILE A 465 -16.75 -11.66 4.01
N GLU A 466 -17.79 -10.84 4.06
CA GLU A 466 -19.22 -11.27 3.95
C GLU A 466 -19.51 -11.97 2.62
N LEU A 467 -18.85 -11.56 1.54
CA LEU A 467 -19.00 -12.15 0.20
C LEU A 467 -18.09 -13.38 -0.01
N GLY A 468 -17.34 -13.81 0.99
CA GLY A 468 -16.45 -14.99 0.91
C GLY A 468 -15.30 -14.83 -0.10
N HIS A 469 -14.90 -13.61 -0.43
CA HIS A 469 -13.76 -13.41 -1.32
C HIS A 469 -12.47 -13.89 -0.63
N LYS A 470 -11.67 -14.69 -1.36
CA LYS A 470 -10.36 -15.13 -0.87
C LYS A 470 -9.46 -13.92 -0.58
N GLN A 471 -8.88 -13.91 0.61
CA GLN A 471 -7.90 -12.91 1.01
C GLN A 471 -6.63 -13.06 0.17
N ILE A 472 -6.28 -12.00 -0.56
CA ILE A 472 -5.03 -11.94 -1.33
C ILE A 472 -3.99 -11.25 -0.45
N HIS A 473 -3.05 -12.01 0.09
CA HIS A 473 -1.91 -11.54 0.87
C HIS A 473 -0.64 -12.23 0.39
N LEU A 474 0.52 -11.63 0.56
CA LEU A 474 1.79 -12.19 0.13
C LEU A 474 2.05 -13.60 0.72
N SER A 475 1.62 -13.84 1.96
CA SER A 475 1.71 -15.17 2.59
C SER A 475 0.84 -16.25 1.92
N SER A 476 -0.10 -15.88 1.07
CA SER A 476 -0.85 -16.85 0.26
C SER A 476 0.01 -17.48 -0.85
N HIS A 477 1.07 -16.77 -1.26
CA HIS A 477 2.04 -17.23 -2.25
C HIS A 477 3.30 -17.80 -1.58
N PHE A 478 3.61 -17.32 -0.38
CA PHE A 478 4.76 -17.70 0.43
C PHE A 478 4.34 -18.04 1.86
N PRO A 479 3.74 -19.23 2.09
CA PRO A 479 3.29 -19.69 3.41
C PRO A 479 4.37 -19.67 4.49
N SER A 480 5.65 -19.78 4.14
CA SER A 480 6.78 -19.66 5.06
C SER A 480 6.79 -18.36 5.87
N LEU A 481 6.22 -17.27 5.31
CA LEU A 481 6.06 -15.99 6.01
C LEU A 481 5.17 -16.10 7.25
N LEU A 482 4.19 -17.02 7.26
CA LEU A 482 3.33 -17.26 8.43
C LEU A 482 4.14 -17.83 9.59
N GLY A 483 5.10 -18.74 9.31
CA GLY A 483 5.96 -19.35 10.31
C GLY A 483 6.87 -18.38 11.07
N ILE A 484 7.09 -17.18 10.52
CA ILE A 484 7.88 -16.11 11.15
C ILE A 484 7.02 -14.92 11.60
N GLY A 485 5.69 -15.09 11.64
CA GLY A 485 4.76 -14.07 12.12
C GLY A 485 4.43 -12.95 11.12
N LEU A 486 4.82 -13.09 9.85
CA LEU A 486 4.56 -12.11 8.78
C LEU A 486 3.26 -12.42 8.01
N GLY A 487 2.18 -12.70 8.75
CA GLY A 487 0.85 -12.91 8.20
C GLY A 487 0.06 -11.61 7.94
N PRO A 488 -1.21 -11.76 7.53
CA PRO A 488 -2.12 -10.61 7.34
C PRO A 488 -2.20 -9.72 8.57
N GLY A 489 -2.11 -8.40 8.37
CA GLY A 489 -2.09 -7.41 9.45
C GLY A 489 -0.72 -7.22 10.13
N ALA A 490 0.22 -8.14 9.98
CA ALA A 490 1.56 -8.02 10.54
C ALA A 490 2.45 -7.06 9.75
N ILE A 491 2.30 -7.03 8.43
CA ILE A 491 3.12 -6.25 7.50
C ILE A 491 2.35 -5.02 7.01
N ASN A 492 3.03 -3.89 6.90
CA ASN A 492 2.60 -2.73 6.15
C ASN A 492 3.81 -1.91 5.70
N HIS A 493 3.62 -1.03 4.73
CA HIS A 493 4.70 -0.22 4.16
C HIS A 493 5.43 0.66 5.20
N SER A 494 4.72 1.12 6.24
CA SER A 494 5.34 1.91 7.32
C SER A 494 6.26 1.05 8.17
N LYS A 495 5.85 -0.19 8.50
CA LYS A 495 6.67 -1.13 9.27
C LYS A 495 7.90 -1.58 8.48
N ILE A 496 7.76 -1.85 7.18
CA ILE A 496 8.89 -2.17 6.30
C ILE A 496 9.95 -1.08 6.41
N ARG A 497 9.55 0.17 6.18
CA ARG A 497 10.46 1.30 6.22
C ARG A 497 11.05 1.57 7.60
N ALA A 498 10.26 1.42 8.66
CA ALA A 498 10.74 1.56 10.03
C ALA A 498 11.78 0.50 10.37
N SER A 499 11.59 -0.74 9.93
CA SER A 499 12.53 -1.83 10.13
C SER A 499 13.90 -1.56 9.49
N GLU A 500 13.93 -1.02 8.27
CA GLU A 500 15.20 -0.62 7.62
C GLU A 500 15.93 0.45 8.47
N GLY A 501 15.20 1.43 9.00
CA GLY A 501 15.76 2.45 9.88
C GLY A 501 16.31 1.91 11.18
N VAL A 502 15.62 0.96 11.80
CA VAL A 502 16.06 0.31 13.05
C VAL A 502 17.26 -0.61 12.80
N LEU A 503 17.26 -1.38 11.71
CA LEU A 503 18.40 -2.22 11.33
C LEU A 503 19.65 -1.39 11.07
N GLU A 504 19.55 -0.27 10.38
CA GLU A 504 20.67 0.64 10.16
C GLU A 504 21.18 1.24 11.48
N TRP A 505 20.26 1.58 12.38
CA TRP A 505 20.66 2.04 13.71
C TRP A 505 21.39 0.95 14.49
N PHE A 506 20.93 -0.30 14.48
CA PHE A 506 21.65 -1.41 15.12
C PHE A 506 23.04 -1.62 14.51
N ARG A 507 23.18 -1.46 13.18
CA ARG A 507 24.44 -1.62 12.47
C ARG A 507 25.46 -0.54 12.82
N THR A 508 25.01 0.71 13.02
CA THR A 508 25.90 1.88 13.15
C THR A 508 25.93 2.49 14.56
N GLY A 509 24.93 2.19 15.41
CA GLY A 509 24.70 2.89 16.67
C GLY A 509 24.27 4.36 16.49
N SER A 510 24.10 4.83 15.26
CA SER A 510 23.92 6.25 14.93
C SER A 510 22.51 6.56 14.46
N ILE A 511 21.81 7.42 15.20
CA ILE A 511 20.50 7.98 14.81
C ILE A 511 20.64 8.84 13.54
N ALA A 512 21.79 9.50 13.37
CA ALA A 512 22.06 10.29 12.18
C ALA A 512 22.14 9.40 10.92
N SER A 513 22.76 8.23 11.00
CA SER A 513 22.80 7.26 9.89
C SER A 513 21.41 6.75 9.55
N ALA A 514 20.65 6.29 10.55
CA ALA A 514 19.26 5.86 10.36
C ALA A 514 18.36 6.96 9.76
N SER A 515 18.54 8.22 10.19
CA SER A 515 17.78 9.35 9.62
C SER A 515 18.17 9.64 8.18
N ARG A 516 19.43 9.46 7.82
CA ARG A 516 19.95 9.66 6.46
C ARG A 516 19.34 8.67 5.48
N ILE A 517 19.38 7.36 5.79
CA ILE A 517 18.81 6.34 4.90
C ILE A 517 17.29 6.49 4.76
N LEU A 518 16.61 6.97 5.81
CA LEU A 518 15.17 7.24 5.76
C LEU A 518 14.84 8.60 5.08
N GLY A 519 15.83 9.43 4.76
CA GLY A 519 15.63 10.77 4.21
C GLY A 519 14.74 11.65 5.10
N ASN A 520 14.94 11.56 6.43
CA ASN A 520 14.19 12.29 7.46
C ASN A 520 15.15 13.07 8.37
N THR A 521 14.62 13.98 9.18
CA THR A 521 15.41 14.58 10.27
C THR A 521 15.56 13.60 11.43
N GLN A 522 16.63 13.72 12.22
CA GLN A 522 16.84 12.89 13.43
C GLN A 522 15.65 12.95 14.39
N LYS A 523 15.04 14.12 14.57
CA LYS A 523 13.83 14.29 15.39
C LYS A 523 12.66 13.45 14.89
N VAL A 524 12.51 13.31 13.59
CA VAL A 524 11.47 12.46 12.97
C VAL A 524 11.84 10.98 13.11
N ALA A 525 13.11 10.62 12.94
CA ALA A 525 13.59 9.24 13.12
C ALA A 525 13.33 8.76 14.54
N LEU A 526 13.71 9.52 15.55
CA LEU A 526 13.44 9.22 16.97
C LEU A 526 11.96 9.14 17.30
N LYS A 527 11.16 10.05 16.79
CA LYS A 527 9.73 10.10 17.17
C LYS A 527 8.90 8.97 16.58
N TYR A 528 9.22 8.50 15.37
CA TYR A 528 8.32 7.64 14.60
C TYR A 528 8.92 6.28 14.21
N TYR A 529 10.24 6.12 14.24
CA TYR A 529 10.90 4.92 13.73
C TYR A 529 11.68 4.17 14.79
N ILE A 530 12.49 4.85 15.59
CA ILE A 530 13.34 4.22 16.60
C ILE A 530 12.72 4.46 17.97
N PRO A 531 12.20 3.41 18.64
CA PRO A 531 11.58 3.55 19.96
C PRO A 531 12.58 4.06 21.01
N GLU A 532 12.20 5.06 21.80
CA GLU A 532 13.03 5.62 22.85
C GLU A 532 13.50 4.56 23.88
N PRO A 533 12.66 3.60 24.32
CA PRO A 533 13.09 2.53 25.22
C PRO A 533 14.22 1.66 24.64
N LEU A 534 14.19 1.40 23.34
CA LEU A 534 15.25 0.64 22.67
C LEU A 534 16.59 1.37 22.70
N ILE A 535 16.57 2.69 22.53
CA ILE A 535 17.77 3.54 22.63
C ILE A 535 18.32 3.52 24.04
N ALA A 536 17.46 3.64 25.06
CA ALA A 536 17.85 3.59 26.46
C ALA A 536 18.54 2.26 26.81
N GLN A 537 17.98 1.14 26.38
CA GLN A 537 18.58 -0.18 26.58
C GLN A 537 19.94 -0.32 25.88
N TYR A 538 20.03 0.14 24.63
CA TYR A 538 21.27 0.12 23.86
C TYR A 538 22.37 0.97 24.54
N ASN A 539 22.05 2.18 24.99
CA ASN A 539 22.98 3.04 25.69
C ASN A 539 23.45 2.41 27.01
N THR A 540 22.55 1.80 27.77
CA THR A 540 22.88 1.06 28.99
C THR A 540 23.88 -0.07 28.69
N ARG A 541 23.67 -0.82 27.60
CA ARG A 541 24.61 -1.87 27.15
C ARG A 541 25.97 -1.30 26.78
N LEU A 542 26.02 -0.18 26.07
CA LEU A 542 27.28 0.47 25.74
C LEU A 542 28.05 0.91 26.99
N VAL A 543 27.39 1.53 27.95
CA VAL A 543 27.99 1.95 29.23
C VAL A 543 28.56 0.75 29.97
N ARG A 544 27.82 -0.35 30.08
CA ARG A 544 28.29 -1.59 30.73
C ARG A 544 29.51 -2.18 29.99
N ARG A 545 29.49 -2.23 28.67
CA ARG A 545 30.65 -2.70 27.90
C ARG A 545 31.89 -1.83 28.12
N PHE A 546 31.71 -0.52 28.19
CA PHE A 546 32.79 0.41 28.48
C PHE A 546 33.34 0.24 29.88
N GLN A 547 32.47 0.08 30.86
CA GLN A 547 32.84 -0.23 32.26
C GLN A 547 33.63 -1.54 32.34
N ASN A 548 33.17 -2.60 31.65
CA ASN A 548 33.88 -3.87 31.62
C ASN A 548 35.27 -3.74 30.96
N LEU A 549 35.39 -2.99 29.87
CA LEU A 549 36.68 -2.72 29.23
C LEU A 549 37.63 -1.96 30.16
N LEU A 550 37.14 -0.98 30.94
CA LEU A 550 37.92 -0.25 31.90
C LEU A 550 38.41 -1.18 33.03
N ILE A 551 37.52 -2.06 33.53
CA ILE A 551 37.86 -3.05 34.57
C ILE A 551 38.95 -3.99 34.03
N VAL A 552 38.76 -4.56 32.83
CA VAL A 552 39.79 -5.43 32.22
C VAL A 552 41.11 -4.70 32.02
N ALA A 553 41.10 -3.48 31.52
CA ALA A 553 42.29 -2.67 31.32
C ALA A 553 43.00 -2.35 32.67
N ALA A 554 42.24 -2.09 33.73
CA ALA A 554 42.80 -1.80 35.06
C ALA A 554 43.37 -3.05 35.72
N THR A 555 42.74 -4.22 35.55
CA THR A 555 43.15 -5.48 36.18
C THR A 555 44.14 -6.29 35.36
N PHE A 556 44.38 -5.93 34.11
CA PHE A 556 45.27 -6.65 33.17
C PHE A 556 46.70 -6.79 33.71
N LYS A 557 47.21 -5.77 34.39
CA LYS A 557 48.55 -5.77 34.97
C LYS A 557 48.66 -6.56 36.28
N GLU A 558 47.54 -6.84 36.92
CA GLU A 558 47.49 -7.51 38.22
C GLU A 558 47.22 -9.03 38.15
N GLY A 559 47.19 -9.59 36.94
CA GLY A 559 47.06 -11.04 36.74
C GLY A 559 45.69 -11.63 37.03
N TYR A 560 44.68 -10.80 37.28
CA TYR A 560 43.31 -11.27 37.51
C TYR A 560 42.63 -11.56 36.16
N CYS A 561 42.37 -12.83 35.85
CA CYS A 561 41.47 -13.21 34.76
C CYS A 561 40.02 -12.93 35.19
N VAL A 562 39.49 -11.77 34.81
CA VAL A 562 38.06 -11.51 34.94
C VAL A 562 37.37 -12.19 33.75
N VAL A 563 36.65 -13.29 34.01
CA VAL A 563 35.76 -13.90 33.05
C VAL A 563 34.58 -12.93 32.86
N VAL A 564 34.66 -12.10 31.82
CA VAL A 564 33.57 -11.23 31.42
C VAL A 564 32.54 -12.11 30.67
N ARG A 565 31.42 -12.43 31.34
CA ARG A 565 30.24 -13.03 30.71
C ARG A 565 29.41 -12.02 29.94
#